data_1e5ff87d2f980594d7e05695fe6ec8c7
#
_entry.id   1e5ff87d2f980594d7e05695fe6ec8c7
#
_cell.length_a   1.000
_cell.length_b   1.000
_cell.length_c   1.000
_cell.angle_alpha   90.00
_cell.angle_beta   90.00
_cell.angle_gamma   90.00
#
_symmetry.space_group_name_H-M   'P 1'
#
loop_
_entity.id
_entity.type
_entity.pdbx_description
1 polymer ?
#
loop_
_entity_poly.entity_id
_entity_poly.type
_entity_poly.pdbx_seq_one_letter_code
_entity_poly.pdbx_strand_id
1 'polypeptide(L)'
;MMMSGMCASVQTELDTLFGQLKGMAVRSREVSAQAFSKARKGFSAELFRLAGRHLLALAQPRIDAARWNGLRVVAADASRLRVSTRANAKLSADHYAFALFLPGAELTLHASLHPADGSERQMLFEALDELDAGRDLLVLDRGYVGNTMVAALAQRGLGFCLRADTRGWRCVADFLRSGAPEQVVTLAAPRAAEASIYEIQSIPTPVRLIRDVTPGGNIR
;
A
#
# COMPACT_ATOMS: atom_id res chain seq x y z
N MET A 1 -6.97 0.61 21.41
CA MET A 1 -7.45 1.98 21.20
C MET A 1 -6.61 2.78 20.19
N MET A 2 -5.28 2.79 20.25
CA MET A 2 -4.44 3.51 19.26
C MET A 2 -4.50 2.91 17.85
N MET A 3 -4.87 1.65 17.72
CA MET A 3 -4.95 0.91 16.46
C MET A 3 -6.38 0.69 15.97
N SER A 4 -7.38 1.13 16.73
CA SER A 4 -8.79 1.13 16.36
C SER A 4 -9.23 2.53 15.96
N GLY A 5 -10.12 2.66 14.98
CA GLY A 5 -10.74 3.94 14.65
C GLY A 5 -11.50 4.48 15.86
N MET A 6 -11.26 5.75 16.23
CA MET A 6 -12.00 6.40 17.31
C MET A 6 -13.32 6.95 16.79
N CYS A 7 -14.43 6.48 17.36
CA CYS A 7 -15.77 6.94 17.01
C CYS A 7 -16.36 7.89 18.06
N ALA A 8 -15.73 8.03 19.23
CA ALA A 8 -16.17 8.85 20.33
C ALA A 8 -15.03 9.70 20.89
N SER A 9 -15.25 10.44 22.00
CA SER A 9 -14.19 11.18 22.68
C SER A 9 -13.10 10.22 23.20
N VAL A 10 -11.85 10.69 23.24
CA VAL A 10 -10.72 9.90 23.78
C VAL A 10 -11.05 9.32 25.17
N GLN A 11 -11.71 10.09 26.02
CA GLN A 11 -12.09 9.62 27.36
C GLN A 11 -13.11 8.51 27.31
N THR A 12 -14.11 8.63 26.45
CA THR A 12 -15.15 7.60 26.28
C THR A 12 -14.55 6.29 25.79
N GLU A 13 -13.64 6.37 24.82
CA GLU A 13 -12.95 5.19 24.28
C GLU A 13 -12.06 4.51 25.34
N LEU A 14 -11.35 5.29 26.15
CA LEU A 14 -10.56 4.77 27.28
C LEU A 14 -11.43 4.06 28.30
N ASP A 15 -12.50 4.71 28.74
CA ASP A 15 -13.40 4.15 29.75
C ASP A 15 -14.06 2.85 29.24
N THR A 16 -14.39 2.77 27.94
CA THR A 16 -14.93 1.57 27.30
C THR A 16 -13.87 0.46 27.23
N LEU A 17 -12.65 0.77 26.78
CA LEU A 17 -11.55 -0.19 26.71
C LEU A 17 -11.24 -0.81 28.08
N PHE A 18 -11.09 0.02 29.12
CA PHE A 18 -10.81 -0.49 30.47
C PHE A 18 -11.96 -1.29 31.06
N GLY A 19 -13.22 -0.93 30.77
CA GLY A 19 -14.38 -1.75 31.11
C GLY A 19 -14.28 -3.13 30.47
N GLN A 20 -13.99 -3.21 29.17
CA GLN A 20 -13.84 -4.47 28.44
C GLN A 20 -12.66 -5.31 28.97
N LEU A 21 -11.51 -4.70 29.22
CA LEU A 21 -10.33 -5.42 29.77
C LEU A 21 -10.60 -6.03 31.16
N LYS A 22 -11.50 -5.43 31.93
CA LYS A 22 -11.93 -5.94 33.25
C LYS A 22 -13.13 -6.88 33.17
N GLY A 23 -13.63 -7.19 31.98
CA GLY A 23 -14.83 -8.02 31.82
C GLY A 23 -16.12 -7.35 32.34
N MET A 24 -16.13 -6.01 32.46
CA MET A 24 -17.29 -5.25 32.96
C MET A 24 -18.22 -4.86 31.82
N ALA A 25 -19.52 -4.95 32.03
CA ALA A 25 -20.52 -4.47 31.07
C ALA A 25 -20.63 -2.93 31.02
N VAL A 26 -20.00 -2.26 31.99
CA VAL A 26 -20.01 -0.79 32.12
C VAL A 26 -18.63 -0.20 31.88
N ARG A 27 -18.58 1.08 31.50
CA ARG A 27 -17.33 1.83 31.33
C ARG A 27 -16.60 1.98 32.67
N SER A 28 -15.27 1.82 32.64
CA SER A 28 -14.44 1.97 33.84
C SER A 28 -13.43 3.11 33.66
N ARG A 29 -13.47 4.11 34.55
CA ARG A 29 -12.54 5.26 34.54
C ARG A 29 -11.26 4.91 35.28
N GLU A 30 -10.20 4.49 34.54
CA GLU A 30 -8.89 4.14 35.08
C GLU A 30 -7.83 5.19 34.73
N VAL A 31 -7.94 5.78 33.54
CA VAL A 31 -6.95 6.71 32.98
C VAL A 31 -7.66 7.92 32.40
N SER A 32 -7.16 9.11 32.67
CA SER A 32 -7.68 10.32 32.02
C SER A 32 -7.17 10.46 30.59
N ALA A 33 -7.95 11.11 29.72
CA ALA A 33 -7.55 11.44 28.35
C ALA A 33 -6.24 12.24 28.31
N GLN A 34 -5.99 13.09 29.34
CA GLN A 34 -4.75 13.87 29.46
C GLN A 34 -3.55 12.97 29.77
N ALA A 35 -3.67 12.06 30.75
CA ALA A 35 -2.61 11.09 31.07
C ALA A 35 -2.29 10.19 29.89
N PHE A 36 -3.31 9.69 29.18
CA PHE A 36 -3.14 8.92 27.96
C PHE A 36 -2.41 9.73 26.86
N SER A 37 -2.81 10.98 26.64
CA SER A 37 -2.18 11.84 25.64
C SER A 37 -0.71 12.14 25.97
N LYS A 38 -0.38 12.25 27.26
CA LYS A 38 1.00 12.42 27.72
C LYS A 38 1.82 11.15 27.51
N ALA A 39 1.30 9.99 27.90
CA ALA A 39 1.96 8.69 27.71
C ALA A 39 2.19 8.39 26.23
N ARG A 40 1.19 8.67 25.36
CA ARG A 40 1.30 8.45 23.91
C ARG A 40 2.46 9.17 23.25
N LYS A 41 2.89 10.33 23.77
CA LYS A 41 4.03 11.08 23.23
C LYS A 41 5.36 10.33 23.36
N GLY A 42 5.45 9.38 24.29
CA GLY A 42 6.64 8.55 24.49
C GLY A 42 6.73 7.33 23.56
N PHE A 43 5.70 7.03 22.76
CA PHE A 43 5.76 5.92 21.83
C PHE A 43 6.59 6.27 20.59
N SER A 44 7.56 5.45 20.29
CA SER A 44 8.34 5.55 19.05
C SER A 44 7.61 4.89 17.87
N ALA A 45 7.92 5.33 16.65
CA ALA A 45 7.42 4.67 15.43
C ALA A 45 7.87 3.19 15.34
N GLU A 46 9.04 2.87 15.92
CA GLU A 46 9.58 1.51 15.94
C GLU A 46 8.69 0.53 16.73
N LEU A 47 8.02 0.98 17.79
CA LEU A 47 7.05 0.15 18.50
C LEU A 47 5.95 -0.36 17.57
N PHE A 48 5.43 0.51 16.70
CA PHE A 48 4.38 0.13 15.76
C PHE A 48 4.88 -0.83 14.67
N ARG A 49 6.12 -0.64 14.20
CA ARG A 49 6.74 -1.57 13.24
C ARG A 49 6.96 -2.95 13.86
N LEU A 50 7.44 -3.01 15.10
CA LEU A 50 7.62 -4.27 15.84
C LEU A 50 6.30 -4.98 16.07
N ALA A 51 5.26 -4.25 16.52
CA ALA A 51 3.92 -4.79 16.71
C ALA A 51 3.32 -5.30 15.40
N GLY A 52 3.50 -4.57 14.29
CA GLY A 52 3.07 -4.98 12.96
C GLY A 52 3.75 -6.28 12.50
N ARG A 53 5.08 -6.37 12.62
CA ARG A 53 5.83 -7.60 12.31
C ARG A 53 5.38 -8.79 13.15
N HIS A 54 5.15 -8.58 14.43
CA HIS A 54 4.65 -9.64 15.31
C HIS A 54 3.24 -10.08 14.91
N LEU A 55 2.35 -9.14 14.58
CA LEU A 55 1.01 -9.46 14.10
C LEU A 55 1.05 -10.26 12.79
N LEU A 56 1.88 -9.88 11.83
CA LEU A 56 2.06 -10.62 10.57
C LEU A 56 2.57 -12.04 10.81
N ALA A 57 3.53 -12.22 11.73
CA ALA A 57 4.02 -13.55 12.09
C ALA A 57 2.93 -14.43 12.71
N LEU A 58 2.11 -13.88 13.60
CA LEU A 58 0.97 -14.60 14.19
C LEU A 58 -0.12 -14.92 13.14
N ALA A 59 -0.30 -14.05 12.17
CA ALA A 59 -1.30 -14.20 11.12
C ALA A 59 -0.83 -15.03 9.92
N GLN A 60 0.40 -15.58 9.94
CA GLN A 60 0.96 -16.33 8.82
C GLN A 60 0.03 -17.45 8.29
N PRO A 61 -0.65 -18.27 9.12
CA PRO A 61 -1.59 -19.28 8.62
C PRO A 61 -2.75 -18.67 7.82
N ARG A 62 -3.26 -17.50 8.25
CA ARG A 62 -4.32 -16.77 7.54
C ARG A 62 -3.80 -16.20 6.21
N ILE A 63 -2.59 -15.67 6.19
CA ILE A 63 -1.94 -15.17 4.98
C ILE A 63 -1.75 -16.30 3.98
N ASP A 64 -1.29 -17.47 4.42
CA ASP A 64 -1.08 -18.62 3.54
C ASP A 64 -2.40 -19.21 3.01
N ALA A 65 -3.45 -19.23 3.81
CA ALA A 65 -4.79 -19.65 3.38
C ALA A 65 -5.41 -18.70 2.34
N ALA A 66 -4.99 -17.42 2.34
CA ALA A 66 -5.50 -16.38 1.44
C ALA A 66 -4.69 -16.25 0.13
N ARG A 67 -3.76 -17.17 -0.16
CA ARG A 67 -2.98 -17.14 -1.41
C ARG A 67 -3.85 -17.39 -2.63
N TRP A 68 -3.59 -16.63 -3.67
CA TRP A 68 -4.20 -16.82 -5.00
C TRP A 68 -3.23 -17.57 -5.91
N ASN A 69 -3.59 -18.78 -6.34
CA ASN A 69 -2.71 -19.65 -7.14
C ASN A 69 -1.29 -19.81 -6.54
N GLY A 70 -1.19 -19.93 -5.23
CA GLY A 70 0.08 -20.05 -4.51
C GLY A 70 0.82 -18.72 -4.26
N LEU A 71 0.36 -17.62 -4.84
CA LEU A 71 0.96 -16.30 -4.67
C LEU A 71 0.28 -15.50 -3.56
N ARG A 72 1.07 -14.73 -2.78
CA ARG A 72 0.57 -13.73 -1.85
C ARG A 72 0.22 -12.46 -2.63
N VAL A 73 -1.05 -12.12 -2.68
CA VAL A 73 -1.51 -10.89 -3.34
C VAL A 73 -1.22 -9.69 -2.46
N VAL A 74 -0.53 -8.70 -3.01
CA VAL A 74 -0.15 -7.45 -2.33
C VAL A 74 -0.66 -6.28 -3.15
N ALA A 75 -1.48 -5.41 -2.57
CA ALA A 75 -1.93 -4.17 -3.18
C ALA A 75 -1.10 -3.00 -2.64
N ALA A 76 -0.66 -2.10 -3.51
CA ALA A 76 0.01 -0.85 -3.12
C ALA A 76 -0.90 0.34 -3.35
N ASP A 77 -1.00 1.21 -2.35
CA ASP A 77 -1.77 2.46 -2.44
C ASP A 77 -1.19 3.53 -1.52
N ALA A 78 -1.45 4.79 -1.86
CA ALA A 78 -1.09 5.93 -1.03
C ALA A 78 -2.28 6.86 -0.81
N SER A 79 -2.52 7.21 0.44
CA SER A 79 -3.57 8.13 0.83
C SER A 79 -3.01 9.44 1.35
N ARG A 80 -3.57 10.55 0.91
CA ARG A 80 -3.19 11.86 1.40
C ARG A 80 -3.77 12.11 2.78
N LEU A 81 -2.91 12.39 3.76
CA LEU A 81 -3.29 12.71 5.12
C LEU A 81 -3.02 14.18 5.40
N ARG A 82 -4.02 14.90 5.89
CA ARG A 82 -3.84 16.23 6.44
C ARG A 82 -3.71 16.15 7.96
N VAL A 83 -2.50 16.40 8.46
CA VAL A 83 -2.23 16.45 9.89
C VAL A 83 -2.32 17.90 10.33
N SER A 84 -3.39 18.27 11.06
CA SER A 84 -3.51 19.59 11.68
C SER A 84 -3.01 19.53 13.13
N THR A 85 -2.09 20.42 13.49
CA THR A 85 -1.73 20.62 14.88
C THR A 85 -2.61 21.72 15.47
N ARG A 86 -3.25 21.48 16.62
CA ARG A 86 -4.12 22.47 17.28
C ARG A 86 -3.42 23.79 17.61
N ALA A 87 -2.10 23.81 17.70
CA ALA A 87 -1.33 25.00 18.09
C ALA A 87 -1.24 26.07 16.98
N ASN A 88 -1.39 25.67 15.71
CA ASN A 88 -1.35 26.60 14.58
C ASN A 88 -2.07 25.96 13.39
N ALA A 89 -3.31 26.36 13.13
CA ALA A 89 -4.05 25.95 11.93
C ALA A 89 -3.31 26.30 10.61
N LYS A 90 -2.30 27.18 10.68
CA LYS A 90 -1.40 27.53 9.57
C LYS A 90 -0.30 26.50 9.33
N LEU A 91 -0.07 25.54 10.22
CA LEU A 91 0.93 24.48 10.11
C LEU A 91 0.28 23.11 9.88
N SER A 92 -0.80 23.04 9.08
CA SER A 92 -1.26 21.75 8.57
C SER A 92 -0.28 21.32 7.48
N ALA A 93 0.53 20.31 7.74
CA ALA A 93 1.33 19.68 6.71
C ALA A 93 0.54 18.50 6.13
N ASP A 94 0.36 18.50 4.82
CA ASP A 94 -0.13 17.32 4.12
C ASP A 94 1.00 16.29 4.08
N HIS A 95 0.66 15.03 4.26
CA HIS A 95 1.56 13.88 4.18
C HIS A 95 0.90 12.81 3.31
N TYR A 96 1.70 11.93 2.74
CA TYR A 96 1.21 10.67 2.18
C TYR A 96 1.43 9.54 3.17
N ALA A 97 0.37 8.74 3.41
CA ALA A 97 0.49 7.43 4.01
C ALA A 97 0.49 6.40 2.89
N PHE A 98 1.63 5.75 2.68
CA PHE A 98 1.78 4.66 1.74
C PHE A 98 1.63 3.33 2.47
N ALA A 99 1.00 2.35 1.82
CA ALA A 99 0.86 1.01 2.38
C ALA A 99 0.99 -0.09 1.31
N LEU A 100 1.61 -1.19 1.71
CA LEU A 100 1.46 -2.49 1.07
C LEU A 100 0.42 -3.28 1.89
N PHE A 101 -0.68 -3.66 1.26
CA PHE A 101 -1.82 -4.30 1.90
C PHE A 101 -2.04 -5.70 1.35
N LEU A 102 -2.45 -6.62 2.20
CA LEU A 102 -2.78 -8.01 1.88
C LEU A 102 -4.31 -8.18 1.83
N PRO A 103 -4.96 -8.03 0.65
CA PRO A 103 -6.42 -8.01 0.57
C PRO A 103 -7.09 -9.28 1.09
N GLY A 104 -6.51 -10.44 0.81
CA GLY A 104 -7.06 -11.72 1.24
C GLY A 104 -6.97 -11.97 2.75
N ALA A 105 -5.97 -11.39 3.42
CA ALA A 105 -5.81 -11.50 4.86
C ALA A 105 -6.32 -10.27 5.62
N GLU A 106 -6.64 -9.17 4.91
CA GLU A 106 -7.02 -7.87 5.48
C GLU A 106 -5.98 -7.31 6.46
N LEU A 107 -4.70 -7.43 6.09
CA LEU A 107 -3.57 -6.98 6.91
C LEU A 107 -2.67 -6.03 6.12
N THR A 108 -2.04 -5.09 6.82
CA THR A 108 -1.01 -4.23 6.26
C THR A 108 0.34 -4.92 6.40
N LEU A 109 1.01 -5.17 5.26
CA LEU A 109 2.36 -5.74 5.21
C LEU A 109 3.40 -4.69 5.58
N HIS A 110 3.29 -3.48 5.00
CA HIS A 110 4.18 -2.35 5.21
C HIS A 110 3.38 -1.06 5.22
N ALA A 111 3.79 -0.09 6.04
CA ALA A 111 3.24 1.27 6.02
C ALA A 111 4.32 2.30 6.31
N SER A 112 4.30 3.41 5.57
CA SER A 112 5.23 4.53 5.72
C SER A 112 4.54 5.88 5.55
N LEU A 113 5.14 6.93 6.12
CA LEU A 113 4.69 8.30 5.96
C LEU A 113 5.73 9.08 5.16
N HIS A 114 5.26 9.82 4.18
CA HIS A 114 6.10 10.62 3.28
C HIS A 114 5.62 12.07 3.23
N PRO A 115 6.50 13.02 2.90
CA PRO A 115 6.13 14.42 2.68
C PRO A 115 5.09 14.57 1.55
N ALA A 116 4.37 15.68 1.54
CA ALA A 116 3.30 15.97 0.58
C ALA A 116 3.76 16.11 -0.89
N ASP A 117 5.04 16.37 -1.10
CA ASP A 117 5.69 16.46 -2.41
C ASP A 117 6.23 15.12 -2.92
N GLY A 118 6.06 14.04 -2.14
CA GLY A 118 6.45 12.68 -2.52
C GLY A 118 5.62 12.14 -3.69
N SER A 119 6.20 11.20 -4.42
CA SER A 119 5.55 10.45 -5.50
C SER A 119 5.18 9.05 -5.05
N GLU A 120 3.94 8.60 -5.31
CA GLU A 120 3.50 7.23 -5.02
C GLU A 120 4.43 6.18 -5.63
N ARG A 121 4.96 6.43 -6.82
CA ARG A 121 5.94 5.54 -7.46
C ARG A 121 7.23 5.45 -6.66
N GLN A 122 7.73 6.58 -6.15
CA GLN A 122 8.93 6.60 -5.32
C GLN A 122 8.71 5.82 -4.03
N MET A 123 7.55 6.00 -3.38
CA MET A 123 7.19 5.26 -2.17
C MET A 123 7.16 3.75 -2.40
N LEU A 124 6.63 3.32 -3.57
CA LEU A 124 6.66 1.91 -3.94
C LEU A 124 8.10 1.42 -4.19
N PHE A 125 8.95 2.20 -4.88
CA PHE A 125 10.35 1.82 -5.08
C PHE A 125 11.08 1.58 -3.75
N GLU A 126 10.84 2.44 -2.76
CA GLU A 126 11.42 2.32 -1.42
C GLU A 126 10.90 1.10 -0.64
N ALA A 127 9.73 0.59 -0.98
CA ALA A 127 9.09 -0.55 -0.33
C ALA A 127 9.27 -1.88 -1.08
N LEU A 128 9.94 -1.91 -2.24
CA LEU A 128 10.10 -3.14 -3.03
C LEU A 128 10.84 -4.26 -2.28
N ASP A 129 11.70 -3.91 -1.33
CA ASP A 129 12.46 -4.88 -0.53
C ASP A 129 11.58 -5.62 0.52
N GLU A 130 10.34 -5.16 0.73
CA GLU A 130 9.34 -5.87 1.56
C GLU A 130 8.62 -6.99 0.80
N LEU A 131 8.90 -7.15 -0.51
CA LEU A 131 8.26 -8.11 -1.39
C LEU A 131 9.18 -9.28 -1.72
N ASP A 132 8.61 -10.47 -1.78
CA ASP A 132 9.29 -11.72 -2.11
C ASP A 132 9.14 -12.07 -3.60
N ALA A 133 10.26 -12.07 -4.35
CA ALA A 133 10.28 -12.52 -5.73
C ALA A 133 9.77 -13.98 -5.87
N GLY A 134 8.90 -14.22 -6.85
CA GLY A 134 8.31 -15.54 -7.10
C GLY A 134 7.25 -16.00 -6.08
N ARG A 135 7.00 -15.24 -5.02
CA ARG A 135 5.97 -15.53 -4.01
C ARG A 135 4.86 -14.49 -3.96
N ASP A 136 5.15 -13.26 -4.38
CA ASP A 136 4.22 -12.15 -4.34
C ASP A 136 3.69 -11.80 -5.72
N LEU A 137 2.41 -11.43 -5.78
CA LEU A 137 1.75 -10.80 -6.90
C LEU A 137 1.35 -9.38 -6.49
N LEU A 138 2.05 -8.39 -7.02
CA LEU A 138 1.78 -6.99 -6.75
C LEU A 138 0.63 -6.48 -7.62
N VAL A 139 -0.39 -5.90 -7.02
CA VAL A 139 -1.53 -5.30 -7.71
C VAL A 139 -1.44 -3.78 -7.62
N LEU A 140 -1.42 -3.12 -8.76
CA LEU A 140 -1.17 -1.69 -8.90
C LEU A 140 -2.26 -1.00 -9.72
N ASP A 141 -2.59 0.21 -9.32
CA ASP A 141 -3.48 1.05 -10.09
C ASP A 141 -2.73 1.78 -11.23
N ARG A 142 -3.46 2.58 -12.03
CA ARG A 142 -2.90 3.34 -13.16
C ARG A 142 -1.89 4.43 -12.75
N GLY A 143 -1.86 4.86 -11.49
CA GLY A 143 -0.89 5.82 -10.97
C GLY A 143 0.54 5.32 -11.06
N TYR A 144 0.72 4.01 -11.05
CA TYR A 144 2.03 3.35 -11.10
C TYR A 144 2.52 3.06 -12.55
N VAL A 145 1.74 3.37 -13.58
CA VAL A 145 2.13 3.15 -15.00
C VAL A 145 3.43 3.87 -15.33
N GLY A 146 4.44 3.14 -15.78
CA GLY A 146 5.73 3.70 -16.19
C GLY A 146 6.75 2.62 -16.56
N ASN A 147 7.57 2.87 -17.60
CA ASN A 147 8.56 1.90 -18.08
C ASN A 147 9.58 1.55 -16.99
N THR A 148 10.01 2.52 -16.21
CA THR A 148 10.98 2.35 -15.11
C THR A 148 10.41 1.43 -14.01
N MET A 149 9.13 1.63 -13.63
CA MET A 149 8.47 0.77 -12.64
C MET A 149 8.37 -0.66 -13.14
N VAL A 150 7.87 -0.86 -14.35
CA VAL A 150 7.71 -2.21 -14.93
C VAL A 150 9.06 -2.90 -15.10
N ALA A 151 10.09 -2.19 -15.55
CA ALA A 151 11.44 -2.74 -15.67
C ALA A 151 12.00 -3.15 -14.29
N ALA A 152 11.80 -2.35 -13.26
CA ALA A 152 12.25 -2.67 -11.90
C ALA A 152 11.56 -3.91 -11.34
N LEU A 153 10.24 -4.02 -11.49
CA LEU A 153 9.48 -5.19 -11.05
C LEU A 153 9.93 -6.46 -11.79
N ALA A 154 10.05 -6.39 -13.12
CA ALA A 154 10.47 -7.51 -13.94
C ALA A 154 11.90 -7.98 -13.62
N GLN A 155 12.86 -7.05 -13.47
CA GLN A 155 14.26 -7.38 -13.14
C GLN A 155 14.43 -7.94 -11.73
N ARG A 156 13.56 -7.56 -10.80
CA ARG A 156 13.50 -8.16 -9.46
C ARG A 156 12.75 -9.51 -9.43
N GLY A 157 12.20 -9.96 -10.56
CA GLY A 157 11.42 -11.21 -10.61
C GLY A 157 10.08 -11.14 -9.87
N LEU A 158 9.56 -9.94 -9.62
CA LEU A 158 8.28 -9.73 -8.96
C LEU A 158 7.12 -9.89 -9.97
N GLY A 159 6.14 -10.74 -9.64
CA GLY A 159 4.89 -10.80 -10.38
C GLY A 159 4.07 -9.54 -10.15
N PHE A 160 3.44 -9.02 -11.20
CA PHE A 160 2.59 -7.85 -11.05
C PHE A 160 1.36 -7.88 -11.96
N CYS A 161 0.29 -7.24 -11.52
CA CYS A 161 -0.90 -6.90 -12.29
C CYS A 161 -1.10 -5.38 -12.16
N LEU A 162 -0.94 -4.66 -13.26
CA LEU A 162 -1.03 -3.21 -13.32
C LEU A 162 -2.23 -2.79 -14.15
N ARG A 163 -3.12 -1.98 -13.59
CA ARG A 163 -4.19 -1.38 -14.37
C ARG A 163 -3.62 -0.28 -15.27
N ALA A 164 -3.68 -0.49 -16.59
CA ALA A 164 -3.24 0.47 -17.58
C ALA A 164 -4.41 1.22 -18.21
N ASP A 165 -4.17 2.45 -18.65
CA ASP A 165 -5.10 3.21 -19.49
C ASP A 165 -4.39 3.66 -20.80
N THR A 166 -5.16 4.24 -21.70
CA THR A 166 -4.66 4.72 -23.01
C THR A 166 -3.70 5.90 -22.93
N ARG A 167 -3.59 6.55 -21.76
CA ARG A 167 -2.74 7.74 -21.56
C ARG A 167 -1.31 7.38 -21.23
N GLY A 168 -1.10 6.23 -20.57
CA GLY A 168 0.22 5.80 -20.12
C GLY A 168 1.11 5.28 -21.26
N TRP A 169 0.55 4.39 -22.09
CA TRP A 169 1.26 3.73 -23.18
C TRP A 169 0.46 3.68 -24.46
N ARG A 170 1.08 4.06 -25.57
CA ARG A 170 0.45 3.98 -26.90
C ARG A 170 0.05 2.56 -27.27
N CYS A 171 0.84 1.56 -26.92
CA CYS A 171 0.55 0.15 -27.17
C CYS A 171 -0.77 -0.31 -26.52
N VAL A 172 -1.19 0.27 -25.41
CA VAL A 172 -2.49 -0.02 -24.76
C VAL A 172 -3.63 0.48 -25.66
N ALA A 173 -3.51 1.69 -26.24
CA ALA A 173 -4.52 2.20 -27.16
C ALA A 173 -4.61 1.34 -28.44
N ASP A 174 -3.46 0.88 -28.95
CA ASP A 174 -3.40 -0.02 -30.13
C ASP A 174 -4.03 -1.38 -29.81
N PHE A 175 -3.72 -1.95 -28.65
CA PHE A 175 -4.30 -3.18 -28.15
C PHE A 175 -5.83 -3.09 -28.00
N LEU A 176 -6.34 -1.98 -27.43
CA LEU A 176 -7.78 -1.78 -27.28
C LEU A 176 -8.50 -1.72 -28.63
N ARG A 177 -7.87 -1.08 -29.63
CA ARG A 177 -8.41 -1.00 -31.01
C ARG A 177 -8.40 -2.33 -31.75
N SER A 178 -7.42 -3.21 -31.45
CA SER A 178 -7.31 -4.52 -32.09
C SER A 178 -8.47 -5.46 -31.79
N GLY A 179 -9.18 -5.24 -30.68
CA GLY A 179 -10.23 -6.16 -30.22
C GLY A 179 -9.72 -7.47 -29.61
N ALA A 180 -8.41 -7.71 -29.61
CA ALA A 180 -7.80 -8.92 -29.06
C ALA A 180 -8.10 -9.09 -27.56
N PRO A 181 -8.28 -10.32 -27.04
CA PRO A 181 -8.46 -10.56 -25.61
C PRO A 181 -7.15 -10.40 -24.83
N GLU A 182 -6.03 -10.72 -25.47
CA GLU A 182 -4.69 -10.56 -24.91
C GLU A 182 -3.64 -10.31 -26.00
N GLN A 183 -2.53 -9.71 -25.62
CA GLN A 183 -1.39 -9.46 -26.50
C GLN A 183 -0.10 -9.31 -25.70
N VAL A 184 0.99 -9.90 -26.16
CA VAL A 184 2.34 -9.61 -25.65
C VAL A 184 2.90 -8.41 -26.41
N VAL A 185 3.36 -7.40 -25.66
CA VAL A 185 4.02 -6.20 -26.20
C VAL A 185 5.33 -5.98 -25.50
N THR A 186 6.27 -5.29 -26.15
CA THR A 186 7.54 -4.90 -25.54
C THR A 186 7.50 -3.41 -25.24
N LEU A 187 7.57 -3.06 -23.95
CA LEU A 187 7.71 -1.68 -23.52
C LEU A 187 9.14 -1.18 -23.80
N ALA A 188 9.24 0.09 -24.17
CA ALA A 188 10.54 0.72 -24.38
C ALA A 188 11.39 0.70 -23.09
N ALA A 189 12.70 0.61 -23.25
CA ALA A 189 13.64 0.71 -22.13
C ALA A 189 13.42 1.98 -21.33
N PRO A 190 13.60 1.96 -19.99
CA PRO A 190 13.69 3.18 -19.19
C PRO A 190 14.80 4.10 -19.71
N ARG A 191 14.69 5.39 -19.46
CA ARG A 191 15.79 6.32 -19.74
C ARG A 191 17.02 5.92 -18.91
N ALA A 192 18.20 5.97 -19.50
CA ALA A 192 19.44 5.56 -18.83
C ALA A 192 19.67 6.29 -17.48
N ALA A 193 19.36 7.58 -17.40
CA ALA A 193 19.45 8.35 -16.17
C ALA A 193 18.50 7.85 -15.08
N GLU A 194 17.24 7.53 -15.43
CA GLU A 194 16.27 6.96 -14.48
C GLU A 194 16.67 5.53 -14.06
N ALA A 195 17.13 4.71 -15.01
CA ALA A 195 17.58 3.36 -14.74
C ALA A 195 18.76 3.35 -13.74
N SER A 196 19.70 4.30 -13.89
CA SER A 196 20.82 4.47 -12.96
C SER A 196 20.37 4.84 -11.54
N ILE A 197 19.35 5.72 -11.39
CA ILE A 197 18.84 6.12 -10.08
C ILE A 197 18.24 4.93 -9.31
N TYR A 198 17.56 4.03 -10.03
CA TYR A 198 16.90 2.86 -9.43
C TYR A 198 17.71 1.56 -9.53
N GLU A 199 18.99 1.66 -9.92
CA GLU A 199 19.93 0.52 -10.02
C GLU A 199 19.39 -0.63 -10.88
N ILE A 200 18.68 -0.29 -11.98
CA ILE A 200 18.12 -1.24 -12.95
C ILE A 200 18.81 -1.11 -14.31
N GLN A 201 18.70 -2.15 -15.11
CA GLN A 201 19.19 -2.13 -16.49
C GLN A 201 18.21 -1.38 -17.39
N SER A 202 18.73 -0.52 -18.28
CA SER A 202 17.94 0.17 -19.31
C SER A 202 17.72 -0.76 -20.52
N ILE A 203 16.83 -1.74 -20.35
CA ILE A 203 16.46 -2.71 -21.40
C ILE A 203 14.95 -2.71 -21.64
N PRO A 204 14.49 -3.02 -22.86
CA PRO A 204 13.08 -3.19 -23.16
C PRO A 204 12.49 -4.34 -22.34
N THR A 205 11.24 -4.19 -21.90
CA THR A 205 10.59 -5.17 -21.03
C THR A 205 9.33 -5.73 -21.70
N PRO A 206 9.25 -7.05 -21.94
CA PRO A 206 8.02 -7.68 -22.45
C PRO A 206 6.96 -7.72 -21.35
N VAL A 207 5.71 -7.38 -21.72
CA VAL A 207 4.55 -7.47 -20.84
C VAL A 207 3.38 -8.08 -21.60
N ARG A 208 2.50 -8.77 -20.89
CA ARG A 208 1.25 -9.27 -21.43
C ARG A 208 0.12 -8.30 -21.07
N LEU A 209 -0.55 -7.76 -22.09
CA LEU A 209 -1.78 -6.99 -21.94
C LEU A 209 -2.96 -7.95 -21.96
N ILE A 210 -3.89 -7.77 -21.05
CA ILE A 210 -5.12 -8.56 -20.95
C ILE A 210 -6.29 -7.59 -20.92
N ARG A 211 -7.34 -7.91 -21.67
CA ARG A 211 -8.58 -7.14 -21.69
C ARG A 211 -9.54 -7.75 -20.67
N ASP A 212 -9.87 -6.98 -19.67
CA ASP A 212 -10.94 -7.30 -18.74
C ASP A 212 -12.21 -6.51 -19.11
N VAL A 213 -13.32 -7.21 -19.26
CA VAL A 213 -14.63 -6.61 -19.57
C VAL A 213 -15.53 -6.80 -18.37
N THR A 214 -15.91 -5.71 -17.73
CA THR A 214 -16.83 -5.75 -16.60
C THR A 214 -18.22 -6.22 -17.03
N PRO A 215 -19.06 -6.77 -16.13
CA PRO A 215 -20.43 -7.15 -16.45
C PRO A 215 -21.28 -6.04 -17.08
N GLY A 216 -20.92 -4.78 -16.88
CA GLY A 216 -21.54 -3.60 -17.52
C GLY A 216 -20.96 -3.22 -18.88
N GLY A 217 -20.10 -4.07 -19.48
CA GLY A 217 -19.50 -3.83 -20.81
C GLY A 217 -18.34 -2.81 -20.83
N ASN A 218 -17.93 -2.28 -19.68
CA ASN A 218 -16.76 -1.40 -19.63
C ASN A 218 -15.47 -2.22 -19.71
N ILE A 219 -14.56 -1.77 -20.56
CA ILE A 219 -13.22 -2.38 -20.71
C ILE A 219 -12.31 -1.77 -19.62
N ARG A 220 -11.57 -2.64 -18.94
CA ARG A 220 -10.55 -2.28 -17.97
C ARG A 220 -9.20 -2.84 -18.39
#